data_c10b5bdc3fc71df7eee72a2f351c189e
#
_entry.id   c10b5bdc3fc71df7eee72a2f351c189e
#
_cell.length_a   1.000
_cell.length_b   1.000
_cell.length_c   1.000
_cell.angle_alpha   90.00
_cell.angle_beta   90.00
_cell.angle_gamma   90.00
#
_symmetry.space_group_name_H-M   'P 1'
#
loop_
_entity.id
_entity.type
_entity.pdbx_description
1 polymer ?
#
loop_
_entity_poly.entity_id
_entity_poly.type
_entity_poly.pdbx_seq_one_letter_code
_entity_poly.pdbx_strand_id
1 'polypeptide(L)'
;MKTRGLLVLDVDSTLIREEGIDLLGAAAGVGEQVAAITERAMQGKYDFETALIERVALLKGLPETIFKRVFKQIHFTKGAQELIEDMHQRGYKVGVVSGGFHEMVDELATKLNVDYVKANRLEVKDGNLTGRVLGTIVTKEVKKAMLRQWAEENSLTLAQTIAVGDGANDLPMILTAGIGIAFNAK
;
A
#
# COMPACT_ATOMS: atom_id res chain seq x y z
N MET A 1 -0.95 28.19 0.27
CA MET A 1 -0.63 28.03 1.72
C MET A 1 0.58 27.13 1.84
N LYS A 2 1.55 27.42 2.68
CA LYS A 2 2.76 26.59 2.83
C LYS A 2 2.40 25.28 3.53
N THR A 3 2.83 24.12 2.98
CA THR A 3 2.65 22.82 3.61
C THR A 3 3.37 22.78 4.97
N ARG A 4 2.69 22.30 6.01
CA ARG A 4 3.21 22.26 7.38
C ARG A 4 3.88 20.93 7.73
N GLY A 5 3.44 19.87 7.10
CA GLY A 5 3.95 18.53 7.36
C GLY A 5 3.43 17.52 6.34
N LEU A 6 3.88 16.29 6.50
CA LEU A 6 3.55 15.17 5.64
C LEU A 6 3.15 13.97 6.49
N LEU A 7 2.00 13.37 6.20
CA LEU A 7 1.58 12.07 6.71
C LEU A 7 1.71 11.03 5.61
N VAL A 8 2.42 9.95 5.86
CA VAL A 8 2.54 8.80 4.94
C VAL A 8 2.00 7.56 5.62
N LEU A 9 1.06 6.89 4.95
CA LEU A 9 0.36 5.71 5.45
C LEU A 9 0.65 4.50 4.56
N ASP A 10 0.87 3.34 5.17
CA ASP A 10 0.64 2.07 4.49
C ASP A 10 -0.87 1.87 4.22
N VAL A 11 -1.22 0.98 3.31
CA VAL A 11 -2.61 0.74 2.91
C VAL A 11 -3.17 -0.51 3.55
N ASP A 12 -2.67 -1.69 3.17
CA ASP A 12 -3.17 -2.98 3.65
C ASP A 12 -2.98 -3.10 5.16
N SER A 13 -4.02 -3.53 5.89
CA SER A 13 -4.02 -3.65 7.36
C SER A 13 -3.72 -2.35 8.14
N THR A 14 -3.60 -1.21 7.48
CA THR A 14 -3.39 0.12 8.08
C THR A 14 -4.51 1.08 7.69
N LEU A 15 -4.54 1.58 6.46
CA LEU A 15 -5.62 2.44 5.95
C LEU A 15 -6.92 1.67 5.73
N ILE A 16 -6.81 0.43 5.29
CA ILE A 16 -7.89 -0.54 5.14
C ILE A 16 -7.67 -1.73 6.07
N ARG A 17 -8.73 -2.51 6.30
CA ARG A 17 -8.68 -3.66 7.21
C ARG A 17 -8.13 -4.92 6.55
N GLU A 18 -8.28 -5.01 5.24
CA GLU A 18 -7.99 -6.20 4.43
C GLU A 18 -6.59 -6.15 3.85
N GLU A 19 -6.15 -7.30 3.34
CA GLU A 19 -4.98 -7.46 2.47
C GLU A 19 -5.47 -7.62 1.02
N GLY A 20 -5.11 -6.69 0.14
CA GLY A 20 -5.60 -6.66 -1.25
C GLY A 20 -5.29 -7.92 -2.03
N ILE A 21 -4.09 -8.48 -1.86
CA ILE A 21 -3.67 -9.71 -2.55
C ILE A 21 -4.50 -10.93 -2.11
N ASP A 22 -4.92 -10.97 -0.85
CA ASP A 22 -5.74 -12.08 -0.33
C ASP A 22 -7.16 -12.02 -0.92
N LEU A 23 -7.74 -10.82 -1.03
CA LEU A 23 -9.04 -10.63 -1.68
C LEU A 23 -8.99 -11.02 -3.16
N LEU A 24 -7.92 -10.67 -3.87
CA LEU A 24 -7.73 -11.06 -5.28
C LEU A 24 -7.53 -12.57 -5.40
N GLY A 25 -6.73 -13.18 -4.52
CA GLY A 25 -6.51 -14.62 -4.49
C GLY A 25 -7.80 -15.40 -4.23
N ALA A 26 -8.61 -14.96 -3.28
CA ALA A 26 -9.92 -15.55 -3.01
C ALA A 26 -10.85 -15.43 -4.23
N ALA A 27 -10.88 -14.28 -4.87
CA ALA A 27 -11.68 -14.06 -6.09
C ALA A 27 -11.22 -14.90 -7.27
N ALA A 28 -9.93 -15.24 -7.34
CA ALA A 28 -9.33 -16.13 -8.33
C ALA A 28 -9.53 -17.62 -8.02
N GLY A 29 -9.99 -17.97 -6.82
CA GLY A 29 -10.07 -19.37 -6.35
C GLY A 29 -8.70 -19.97 -6.00
N VAL A 30 -7.68 -19.12 -5.74
CA VAL A 30 -6.30 -19.52 -5.38
C VAL A 30 -5.89 -19.02 -4.00
N GLY A 31 -6.84 -18.73 -3.13
CA GLY A 31 -6.58 -18.15 -1.81
C GLY A 31 -5.66 -19.01 -0.94
N GLU A 32 -5.80 -20.34 -0.96
CA GLU A 32 -4.92 -21.25 -0.21
C GLU A 32 -3.48 -21.19 -0.71
N GLN A 33 -3.28 -21.12 -2.04
CA GLN A 33 -1.93 -21.02 -2.62
C GLN A 33 -1.30 -19.67 -2.28
N VAL A 34 -2.06 -18.58 -2.33
CA VAL A 34 -1.59 -17.24 -1.91
C VAL A 34 -1.18 -17.26 -0.44
N ALA A 35 -2.00 -17.83 0.43
CA ALA A 35 -1.70 -17.93 1.87
C ALA A 35 -0.43 -18.77 2.13
N ALA A 36 -0.25 -19.88 1.42
CA ALA A 36 0.94 -20.72 1.54
C ALA A 36 2.23 -19.98 1.16
N ILE A 37 2.20 -19.12 0.12
CA ILE A 37 3.34 -18.30 -0.28
C ILE A 37 3.62 -17.23 0.80
N THR A 38 2.58 -16.60 1.32
CA THR A 38 2.70 -15.61 2.41
C THR A 38 3.35 -16.25 3.64
N GLU A 39 2.92 -17.44 4.03
CA GLU A 39 3.51 -18.16 5.16
C GLU A 39 5.00 -18.47 4.95
N ARG A 40 5.40 -18.91 3.75
CA ARG A 40 6.81 -19.13 3.42
C ARG A 40 7.65 -17.87 3.52
N ALA A 41 7.10 -16.72 3.09
CA ALA A 41 7.76 -15.44 3.25
C ALA A 41 7.91 -15.05 4.72
N MET A 42 6.88 -15.25 5.54
CA MET A 42 6.95 -15.01 6.99
C MET A 42 7.98 -15.91 7.69
N GLN A 43 8.20 -17.14 7.19
CA GLN A 43 9.24 -18.05 7.66
C GLN A 43 10.66 -17.69 7.15
N GLY A 44 10.80 -16.61 6.39
CA GLY A 44 12.09 -16.17 5.81
C GLY A 44 12.59 -17.02 4.63
N LYS A 45 11.74 -17.88 4.05
CA LYS A 45 12.10 -18.71 2.89
C LYS A 45 12.04 -17.94 1.58
N TYR A 46 11.27 -16.86 1.54
CA TYR A 46 11.15 -15.93 0.42
C TYR A 46 11.37 -14.51 0.91
N ASP A 47 12.00 -13.69 0.10
CA ASP A 47 11.96 -12.24 0.27
C ASP A 47 10.61 -11.68 -0.21
N PHE A 48 10.38 -10.42 0.07
CA PHE A 48 9.13 -9.74 -0.30
C PHE A 48 8.86 -9.76 -1.79
N GLU A 49 9.89 -9.50 -2.61
CA GLU A 49 9.74 -9.42 -4.07
C GLU A 49 9.37 -10.78 -4.67
N THR A 50 10.10 -11.83 -4.28
CA THR A 50 9.83 -13.20 -4.73
C THR A 50 8.41 -13.62 -4.35
N ALA A 51 8.01 -13.39 -3.10
CA ALA A 51 6.67 -13.72 -2.64
C ALA A 51 5.58 -12.93 -3.38
N LEU A 52 5.81 -11.66 -3.70
CA LEU A 52 4.87 -10.86 -4.48
C LEU A 52 4.73 -11.40 -5.90
N ILE A 53 5.85 -11.65 -6.58
CA ILE A 53 5.87 -12.16 -7.96
C ILE A 53 5.14 -13.49 -8.05
N GLU A 54 5.40 -14.43 -7.13
CA GLU A 54 4.74 -15.74 -7.12
C GLU A 54 3.24 -15.64 -6.86
N ARG A 55 2.81 -14.80 -5.92
CA ARG A 55 1.38 -14.58 -5.64
C ARG A 55 0.68 -13.94 -6.83
N VAL A 56 1.29 -12.94 -7.47
CA VAL A 56 0.73 -12.28 -8.66
C VAL A 56 0.63 -13.23 -9.85
N ALA A 57 1.60 -14.13 -10.02
CA ALA A 57 1.55 -15.13 -11.10
C ALA A 57 0.30 -16.03 -11.01
N LEU A 58 -0.21 -16.30 -9.81
CA LEU A 58 -1.45 -17.05 -9.59
C LEU A 58 -2.71 -16.32 -10.07
N LEU A 59 -2.64 -15.00 -10.26
CA LEU A 59 -3.77 -14.18 -10.72
C LEU A 59 -3.89 -14.13 -12.25
N LYS A 60 -3.02 -14.81 -12.98
CA LYS A 60 -3.01 -14.83 -14.44
C LYS A 60 -4.38 -15.27 -15.00
N GLY A 61 -4.87 -14.50 -15.97
CA GLY A 61 -6.13 -14.79 -16.65
C GLY A 61 -7.38 -14.21 -16.00
N LEU A 62 -7.26 -13.60 -14.81
CA LEU A 62 -8.38 -12.87 -14.22
C LEU A 62 -8.73 -11.63 -15.05
N PRO A 63 -10.02 -11.37 -15.30
CA PRO A 63 -10.44 -10.15 -15.99
C PRO A 63 -10.15 -8.94 -15.09
N GLU A 64 -9.74 -7.83 -15.70
CA GLU A 64 -9.48 -6.57 -14.95
C GLU A 64 -10.71 -6.05 -14.20
N THR A 65 -11.91 -6.44 -14.59
CA THR A 65 -13.14 -6.12 -13.87
C THR A 65 -13.19 -6.67 -12.45
N ILE A 66 -12.28 -7.60 -12.11
CA ILE A 66 -12.15 -8.17 -10.77
C ILE A 66 -11.90 -7.08 -9.73
N PHE A 67 -11.16 -6.02 -10.08
CA PHE A 67 -10.85 -4.94 -9.14
C PHE A 67 -12.10 -4.25 -8.62
N LYS A 68 -13.10 -3.98 -9.48
CA LYS A 68 -14.38 -3.39 -9.07
C LYS A 68 -15.16 -4.28 -8.08
N ARG A 69 -15.06 -5.61 -8.27
CA ARG A 69 -15.72 -6.58 -7.39
C ARG A 69 -15.03 -6.65 -6.03
N VAL A 70 -13.71 -6.75 -6.03
CA VAL A 70 -12.90 -6.82 -4.81
C VAL A 70 -12.97 -5.51 -4.03
N PHE A 71 -12.98 -4.37 -4.73
CA PHE A 71 -13.09 -3.06 -4.10
C PHE A 71 -14.32 -2.94 -3.18
N LYS A 72 -15.44 -3.56 -3.53
CA LYS A 72 -16.67 -3.58 -2.70
C LYS A 72 -16.50 -4.33 -1.38
N GLN A 73 -15.45 -5.13 -1.23
CA GLN A 73 -15.14 -5.90 -0.02
C GLN A 73 -14.15 -5.18 0.89
N ILE A 74 -13.63 -4.03 0.47
CA ILE A 74 -12.66 -3.25 1.22
C ILE A 74 -13.39 -2.32 2.20
N HIS A 75 -12.87 -2.30 3.44
CA HIS A 75 -13.38 -1.43 4.50
C HIS A 75 -12.26 -0.55 5.03
N PHE A 76 -12.50 0.75 5.07
CA PHE A 76 -11.57 1.66 5.72
C PHE A 76 -11.43 1.34 7.21
N THR A 77 -10.22 1.49 7.73
CA THR A 77 -9.97 1.49 9.16
C THR A 77 -10.78 2.61 9.81
N LYS A 78 -11.43 2.31 10.94
CA LYS A 78 -12.23 3.30 11.66
C LYS A 78 -11.38 4.52 12.03
N GLY A 79 -11.85 5.69 11.67
CA GLY A 79 -11.16 6.97 11.92
C GLY A 79 -10.14 7.34 10.83
N ALA A 80 -9.92 6.50 9.80
CA ALA A 80 -8.94 6.81 8.76
C ALA A 80 -9.32 8.01 7.90
N GLN A 81 -10.58 8.13 7.54
CA GLN A 81 -11.09 9.28 6.77
C GLN A 81 -10.98 10.56 7.59
N GLU A 82 -11.45 10.53 8.83
CA GLU A 82 -11.41 11.67 9.74
C GLU A 82 -9.97 12.13 10.02
N LEU A 83 -9.05 11.18 10.17
CA LEU A 83 -7.63 11.49 10.32
C LEU A 83 -7.08 12.26 9.10
N ILE A 84 -7.36 11.79 7.89
CA ILE A 84 -6.87 12.43 6.67
C ILE A 84 -7.47 13.83 6.51
N GLU A 85 -8.77 13.98 6.77
CA GLU A 85 -9.45 15.27 6.73
C GLU A 85 -8.87 16.26 7.76
N ASP A 86 -8.65 15.83 9.00
CA ASP A 86 -8.05 16.66 10.05
C ASP A 86 -6.61 17.06 9.70
N MET A 87 -5.82 16.15 9.16
CA MET A 87 -4.45 16.44 8.73
C MET A 87 -4.42 17.45 7.59
N HIS A 88 -5.31 17.35 6.62
CA HIS A 88 -5.45 18.36 5.56
C HIS A 88 -5.82 19.74 6.14
N GLN A 89 -6.78 19.80 7.08
CA GLN A 89 -7.17 21.04 7.75
C GLN A 89 -6.01 21.69 8.52
N ARG A 90 -5.08 20.86 9.05
CA ARG A 90 -3.85 21.34 9.71
C ARG A 90 -2.75 21.75 8.74
N GLY A 91 -2.98 21.65 7.43
CA GLY A 91 -2.02 22.03 6.38
C GLY A 91 -0.99 20.94 6.07
N TYR A 92 -1.28 19.68 6.38
CA TYR A 92 -0.47 18.53 6.01
C TYR A 92 -0.84 18.04 4.60
N LYS A 93 0.15 17.52 3.89
CA LYS A 93 -0.05 16.63 2.76
C LYS A 93 -0.15 15.19 3.26
N VAL A 94 -0.90 14.37 2.53
CA VAL A 94 -1.08 12.95 2.84
C VAL A 94 -0.66 12.10 1.65
N GLY A 95 0.23 11.15 1.88
CA GLY A 95 0.64 10.15 0.91
C GLY A 95 0.31 8.73 1.38
N VAL A 96 0.04 7.85 0.44
CA VAL A 96 -0.06 6.41 0.70
C VAL A 96 1.01 5.67 -0.09
N VAL A 97 1.64 4.70 0.56
CA VAL A 97 2.67 3.86 -0.04
C VAL A 97 2.38 2.41 0.29
N SER A 98 2.19 1.57 -0.74
CA SER A 98 1.64 0.24 -0.59
C SER A 98 2.44 -0.80 -1.37
N GLY A 99 2.62 -1.97 -0.76
CA GLY A 99 3.01 -3.19 -1.46
C GLY A 99 1.88 -3.82 -2.28
N GLY A 100 0.65 -3.28 -2.18
CA GLY A 100 -0.48 -3.62 -3.03
C GLY A 100 -0.41 -2.98 -4.42
N PHE A 101 -1.57 -2.72 -5.03
CA PHE A 101 -1.66 -2.41 -6.45
C PHE A 101 -2.40 -1.11 -6.72
N HIS A 102 -1.89 -0.28 -7.64
CA HIS A 102 -2.53 0.95 -8.10
C HIS A 102 -3.98 0.74 -8.54
N GLU A 103 -4.28 -0.38 -9.17
CA GLU A 103 -5.61 -0.75 -9.66
C GLU A 103 -6.68 -0.78 -8.55
N MET A 104 -6.25 -0.88 -7.29
CA MET A 104 -7.11 -0.81 -6.10
C MET A 104 -6.85 0.45 -5.27
N VAL A 105 -5.58 0.79 -5.08
CA VAL A 105 -5.15 1.90 -4.21
C VAL A 105 -5.58 3.26 -4.75
N ASP A 106 -5.54 3.46 -6.07
CA ASP A 106 -5.89 4.76 -6.69
C ASP A 106 -7.36 5.15 -6.43
N GLU A 107 -8.27 4.19 -6.42
CA GLU A 107 -9.68 4.45 -6.10
C GLU A 107 -9.87 4.81 -4.61
N LEU A 108 -9.15 4.13 -3.71
CA LEU A 108 -9.13 4.45 -2.27
C LEU A 108 -8.59 5.86 -2.04
N ALA A 109 -7.47 6.18 -2.67
CA ALA A 109 -6.82 7.47 -2.56
C ALA A 109 -7.71 8.62 -3.06
N THR A 110 -8.42 8.40 -4.16
CA THR A 110 -9.38 9.36 -4.71
C THR A 110 -10.54 9.62 -3.74
N LYS A 111 -11.10 8.58 -3.14
CA LYS A 111 -12.20 8.72 -2.15
C LYS A 111 -11.78 9.50 -0.90
N LEU A 112 -10.51 9.40 -0.51
CA LEU A 112 -9.97 10.05 0.69
C LEU A 112 -9.23 11.35 0.40
N ASN A 113 -9.22 11.81 -0.85
CA ASN A 113 -8.47 12.99 -1.30
C ASN A 113 -6.97 12.94 -0.94
N VAL A 114 -6.36 11.76 -1.01
CA VAL A 114 -4.93 11.59 -0.77
C VAL A 114 -4.12 12.32 -1.83
N ASP A 115 -3.05 13.01 -1.43
CA ASP A 115 -2.23 13.84 -2.31
C ASP A 115 -1.22 13.05 -3.14
N TYR A 116 -0.68 11.96 -2.59
CA TYR A 116 0.37 11.14 -3.22
C TYR A 116 0.07 9.66 -3.11
N VAL A 117 0.35 8.91 -4.16
CA VAL A 117 0.17 7.46 -4.21
C VAL A 117 1.41 6.79 -4.80
N LYS A 118 1.91 5.78 -4.12
CA LYS A 118 2.91 4.84 -4.65
C LYS A 118 2.49 3.42 -4.31
N ALA A 119 2.26 2.61 -5.34
CA ALA A 119 1.92 1.20 -5.24
C ALA A 119 2.57 0.41 -6.39
N ASN A 120 2.44 -0.89 -6.36
CA ASN A 120 2.79 -1.72 -7.50
C ASN A 120 1.72 -1.59 -8.59
N ARG A 121 2.04 -2.01 -9.81
CA ARG A 121 1.11 -2.05 -10.93
C ARG A 121 1.06 -3.44 -11.53
N LEU A 122 -0.13 -3.92 -11.82
CA LEU A 122 -0.32 -5.19 -12.49
C LEU A 122 -0.37 -5.00 -14.00
N GLU A 123 0.22 -5.95 -14.74
CA GLU A 123 0.13 -5.96 -16.19
C GLU A 123 -1.23 -6.51 -16.63
N VAL A 124 -1.92 -5.72 -17.45
CA VAL A 124 -3.18 -6.12 -18.10
C VAL A 124 -2.96 -6.15 -19.60
N LYS A 125 -3.39 -7.23 -20.24
CA LYS A 125 -3.38 -7.39 -21.68
C LYS A 125 -4.71 -7.99 -22.13
N ASP A 126 -5.33 -7.40 -23.15
CA ASP A 126 -6.62 -7.81 -23.69
C ASP A 126 -7.70 -7.95 -22.59
N GLY A 127 -7.70 -7.03 -21.61
CA GLY A 127 -8.66 -6.99 -20.51
C GLY A 127 -8.43 -8.02 -19.40
N ASN A 128 -7.31 -8.77 -19.43
CA ASN A 128 -6.99 -9.79 -18.43
C ASN A 128 -5.62 -9.55 -17.81
N LEU A 129 -5.47 -9.96 -16.55
CA LEU A 129 -4.18 -9.96 -15.86
C LEU A 129 -3.24 -10.98 -16.52
N THR A 130 -2.00 -10.57 -16.78
CA THR A 130 -0.98 -11.47 -17.33
C THR A 130 -0.28 -12.31 -16.26
N GLY A 131 -0.46 -11.96 -14.99
CA GLY A 131 0.27 -12.55 -13.86
C GLY A 131 1.63 -11.90 -13.61
N ARG A 132 1.86 -10.69 -14.15
CA ARG A 132 3.13 -9.96 -14.00
C ARG A 132 2.92 -8.62 -13.30
N VAL A 133 3.95 -8.20 -12.54
CA VAL A 133 4.06 -6.87 -11.97
C VAL A 133 4.84 -5.99 -12.93
N LEU A 134 4.38 -4.75 -13.13
CA LEU A 134 5.06 -3.75 -13.96
C LEU A 134 5.92 -2.82 -13.10
N GLY A 135 7.09 -2.48 -13.64
CA GLY A 135 7.98 -1.49 -13.03
C GLY A 135 8.66 -1.97 -11.75
N THR A 136 9.15 -0.99 -10.98
CA THR A 136 9.87 -1.24 -9.73
C THR A 136 8.90 -1.65 -8.63
N ILE A 137 9.18 -2.78 -7.98
CA ILE A 137 8.40 -3.27 -6.84
C ILE A 137 8.60 -2.34 -5.63
N VAL A 138 7.51 -2.04 -4.93
CA VAL A 138 7.50 -1.23 -3.72
C VAL A 138 7.98 -2.06 -2.54
N THR A 139 9.28 -2.02 -2.30
CA THR A 139 9.95 -2.64 -1.15
C THR A 139 9.94 -1.68 0.06
N LYS A 140 10.44 -2.16 1.19
CA LYS A 140 10.66 -1.32 2.39
C LYS A 140 11.59 -0.13 2.13
N GLU A 141 12.58 -0.32 1.25
CA GLU A 141 13.50 0.74 0.82
C GLU A 141 12.77 1.79 -0.03
N VAL A 142 11.90 1.35 -0.94
CA VAL A 142 11.06 2.24 -1.74
C VAL A 142 10.09 3.03 -0.85
N LYS A 143 9.47 2.41 0.14
CA LYS A 143 8.60 3.12 1.10
C LYS A 143 9.34 4.25 1.82
N LYS A 144 10.54 3.95 2.33
CA LYS A 144 11.41 4.95 2.95
C LYS A 144 11.81 6.06 1.97
N ALA A 145 12.16 5.71 0.73
CA ALA A 145 12.54 6.67 -0.29
C ALA A 145 11.39 7.62 -0.63
N MET A 146 10.16 7.12 -0.72
CA MET A 146 8.98 7.95 -1.00
C MET A 146 8.68 8.94 0.12
N LEU A 147 8.82 8.54 1.39
CA LEU A 147 8.71 9.47 2.51
C LEU A 147 9.69 10.65 2.36
N ARG A 148 10.94 10.36 2.04
CA ARG A 148 11.98 11.38 1.83
C ARG A 148 11.67 12.27 0.63
N GLN A 149 11.32 11.67 -0.50
CA GLN A 149 11.02 12.39 -1.74
C GLN A 149 9.85 13.35 -1.55
N TRP A 150 8.74 12.89 -1.00
CA TRP A 150 7.56 13.75 -0.80
C TRP A 150 7.80 14.84 0.27
N ALA A 151 8.62 14.57 1.28
CA ALA A 151 9.05 15.61 2.22
C ALA A 151 9.87 16.70 1.50
N GLU A 152 10.84 16.31 0.68
CA GLU A 152 11.68 17.23 -0.10
C GLU A 152 10.86 18.06 -1.09
N GLU A 153 9.96 17.43 -1.85
CA GLU A 153 9.06 18.10 -2.78
C GLU A 153 8.19 19.19 -2.12
N ASN A 154 7.89 19.03 -0.83
CA ASN A 154 7.13 20.01 -0.05
C ASN A 154 8.02 20.93 0.80
N SER A 155 9.34 20.90 0.60
CA SER A 155 10.31 21.68 1.39
C SER A 155 10.19 21.44 2.92
N LEU A 156 9.95 20.18 3.30
CA LEU A 156 9.84 19.73 4.69
C LEU A 156 11.12 19.03 5.13
N THR A 157 11.44 19.17 6.42
CA THR A 157 12.41 18.30 7.09
C THR A 157 11.75 16.98 7.50
N LEU A 158 12.53 15.94 7.76
CA LEU A 158 12.00 14.67 8.25
C LEU A 158 11.31 14.82 9.63
N ALA A 159 11.72 15.78 10.44
CA ALA A 159 11.04 16.09 11.70
C ALA A 159 9.57 16.54 11.53
N GLN A 160 9.20 16.99 10.34
CA GLN A 160 7.83 17.39 9.98
C GLN A 160 7.04 16.26 9.31
N THR A 161 7.49 15.03 9.40
CA THR A 161 6.84 13.87 8.80
C THR A 161 6.31 12.91 9.84
N ILE A 162 5.20 12.26 9.50
CA ILE A 162 4.57 11.18 10.28
C ILE A 162 4.44 9.99 9.34
N ALA A 163 4.86 8.81 9.79
CA ALA A 163 4.70 7.57 9.04
C ALA A 163 3.94 6.54 9.87
N VAL A 164 2.99 5.84 9.24
CA VAL A 164 2.13 4.84 9.88
C VAL A 164 2.13 3.56 9.06
N GLY A 165 2.34 2.43 9.72
CA GLY A 165 2.29 1.11 9.10
C GLY A 165 2.16 0.00 10.14
N ASP A 166 1.89 -1.23 9.71
CA ASP A 166 1.64 -2.39 10.58
C ASP A 166 2.71 -3.48 10.46
N GLY A 167 3.48 -3.49 9.38
CA GLY A 167 4.37 -4.58 9.04
C GLY A 167 5.87 -4.26 9.10
N ALA A 168 6.69 -5.30 9.10
CA ALA A 168 8.15 -5.17 9.06
C ALA A 168 8.66 -4.44 7.81
N ASN A 169 7.91 -4.47 6.72
CA ASN A 169 8.19 -3.72 5.49
C ASN A 169 7.97 -2.21 5.62
N ASP A 170 7.31 -1.75 6.69
CA ASP A 170 7.12 -0.32 6.98
C ASP A 170 8.20 0.23 7.93
N LEU A 171 8.92 -0.65 8.61
CA LEU A 171 9.83 -0.27 9.68
C LEU A 171 10.89 0.76 9.26
N PRO A 172 11.58 0.65 8.11
CA PRO A 172 12.54 1.66 7.68
C PRO A 172 11.92 3.04 7.46
N MET A 173 10.68 3.11 6.95
CA MET A 173 9.94 4.35 6.79
C MET A 173 9.55 4.93 8.16
N ILE A 174 9.00 4.10 9.04
CA ILE A 174 8.59 4.47 10.41
C ILE A 174 9.78 5.03 11.21
N LEU A 175 10.93 4.38 11.13
CA LEU A 175 12.15 4.82 11.84
C LEU A 175 12.78 6.10 11.25
N THR A 176 12.49 6.41 10.00
CA THR A 176 13.01 7.60 9.30
C THR A 176 12.17 8.84 9.56
N ALA A 177 10.87 8.69 9.77
CA ALA A 177 9.94 9.78 10.01
C ALA A 177 10.23 10.50 11.33
N GLY A 178 9.80 11.76 11.45
CA GLY A 178 9.85 12.51 12.69
C GLY A 178 8.98 11.87 13.77
N ILE A 179 7.81 11.36 13.40
CA ILE A 179 6.94 10.53 14.24
C ILE A 179 6.64 9.24 13.48
N GLY A 180 7.07 8.10 14.02
CA GLY A 180 6.76 6.77 13.50
C GLY A 180 5.70 6.09 14.36
N ILE A 181 4.67 5.55 13.72
CA ILE A 181 3.55 4.88 14.38
C ILE A 181 3.42 3.46 13.85
N ALA A 182 3.61 2.47 14.73
CA ALA A 182 3.29 1.07 14.46
C ALA A 182 1.82 0.84 14.83
N PHE A 183 0.98 0.66 13.81
CA PHE A 183 -0.47 0.51 13.98
C PHE A 183 -0.85 -0.97 13.95
N ASN A 184 -1.40 -1.50 15.04
CA ASN A 184 -1.74 -2.94 15.16
C ASN A 184 -0.61 -3.87 14.69
N ALA A 185 0.64 -3.50 15.00
CA ALA A 185 1.83 -4.18 14.50
C ALA A 185 1.81 -5.69 14.84
N LYS A 186 2.22 -6.48 13.87
CA LYS A 186 2.32 -7.95 13.95
C LYS A 186 3.72 -8.37 14.37
#